data_3c303220e38f38257f6b7b682b4b68cb
#
_entry.id   3c303220e38f38257f6b7b682b4b68cb
#
_cell.length_a   1.000
_cell.length_b   1.000
_cell.length_c   1.000
_cell.angle_alpha   90.00
_cell.angle_beta   90.00
_cell.angle_gamma   90.00
#
_symmetry.space_group_name_H-M   'P 1'
#
loop_
_entity.id
_entity.type
_entity.pdbx_description
1 polymer ?
#
loop_
_entity_poly.entity_id
_entity_poly.type
_entity_poly.pdbx_seq_one_letter_code
_entity_poly.pdbx_strand_id
1 'polypeptide(L)'
;QCPSCYYHNMRKTPFVNKEYYHIFNRGVDKRKVFLDGDDLDRFLQSMDEFNSVAPIGSIYENSFNKKRLGHSMSKSRNYKDKLVNFVCYCVNPNHYHFLLEQVIDNGIEKFMQRLGNGYTKFFNNKYLRSGALFQGRYKSVHIDSNEYLLHLSVYINLNDKVHQLGHSMSKSSWGEYISGDDYLFCNKSIILNQFNNVKDYEVFANNSLEPIIQKKEMENFLLE
;
A
#
# COMPACT_ATOMS: atom_id res chain seq x y z
N GLN A 1 4.03 -0.77 -41.08
CA GLN A 1 3.95 -0.42 -39.64
C GLN A 1 2.60 -0.89 -39.15
N CYS A 2 2.59 -1.89 -38.26
CA CYS A 2 1.37 -2.55 -37.76
C CYS A 2 0.77 -1.72 -36.59
N PRO A 3 -0.51 -1.29 -36.67
CA PRO A 3 -1.17 -0.51 -35.61
C PRO A 3 -1.38 -1.30 -34.30
N SER A 4 -1.18 -2.62 -34.32
CA SER A 4 -1.49 -3.48 -33.15
C SER A 4 -0.44 -3.44 -32.03
N CYS A 5 0.75 -2.88 -32.27
CA CYS A 5 1.84 -2.85 -31.27
C CYS A 5 1.68 -1.76 -30.19
N TYR A 6 0.78 -0.80 -30.36
CA TYR A 6 0.60 0.30 -29.40
C TYR A 6 -0.36 0.01 -28.25
N TYR A 7 -1.17 -1.06 -28.33
CA TYR A 7 -2.24 -1.34 -27.37
C TYR A 7 -1.85 -2.28 -26.21
N HIS A 8 -0.61 -2.77 -26.16
CA HIS A 8 -0.24 -3.83 -25.17
C HIS A 8 0.11 -3.34 -23.76
N ASN A 9 0.02 -2.04 -23.47
CA ASN A 9 0.45 -1.49 -22.17
C ASN A 9 -0.53 -0.53 -21.48
N MET A 10 -1.73 -0.37 -22.00
CA MET A 10 -2.75 0.44 -21.32
C MET A 10 -3.54 -0.44 -20.34
N ARG A 11 -3.74 0.04 -19.11
CA ARG A 11 -4.69 -0.58 -18.18
C ARG A 11 -6.05 -0.67 -18.83
N LYS A 12 -6.73 -1.81 -18.66
CA LYS A 12 -8.07 -2.02 -19.20
C LYS A 12 -9.11 -1.05 -18.62
N THR A 13 -8.87 -0.52 -17.43
CA THR A 13 -9.80 0.41 -16.75
C THR A 13 -9.01 1.57 -16.16
N PRO A 14 -9.33 2.83 -16.49
CA PRO A 14 -8.74 4.00 -15.85
C PRO A 14 -9.14 4.07 -14.37
N PHE A 15 -8.29 4.67 -13.53
CA PHE A 15 -8.67 4.98 -12.16
C PHE A 15 -9.67 6.14 -12.13
N VAL A 16 -10.70 6.00 -11.31
CA VAL A 16 -11.78 6.99 -11.14
C VAL A 16 -11.67 7.58 -9.73
N ASN A 17 -11.91 8.89 -9.60
CA ASN A 17 -11.89 9.57 -8.30
C ASN A 17 -13.01 9.04 -7.39
N LYS A 18 -12.71 8.90 -6.11
CA LYS A 18 -13.57 8.35 -5.06
C LYS A 18 -13.87 6.85 -5.19
N GLU A 19 -13.21 6.17 -6.13
CA GLU A 19 -13.28 4.73 -6.27
C GLU A 19 -12.10 4.05 -5.58
N TYR A 20 -12.29 2.79 -5.19
CA TYR A 20 -11.35 2.00 -4.40
C TYR A 20 -10.62 0.97 -5.25
N TYR A 21 -9.33 0.79 -4.97
CA TYR A 21 -8.47 -0.12 -5.72
C TYR A 21 -7.53 -0.88 -4.80
N HIS A 22 -7.47 -2.19 -5.03
CA HIS A 22 -6.39 -3.02 -4.49
C HIS A 22 -5.13 -2.84 -5.33
N ILE A 23 -4.08 -2.32 -4.75
CA ILE A 23 -2.79 -2.07 -5.40
C ILE A 23 -1.74 -2.96 -4.74
N PHE A 24 -0.97 -3.71 -5.54
CA PHE A 24 0.04 -4.60 -5.00
C PHE A 24 1.21 -4.79 -5.97
N ASN A 25 2.37 -5.13 -5.41
CA ASN A 25 3.55 -5.54 -6.16
C ASN A 25 4.46 -6.40 -5.28
N ARG A 26 5.42 -7.07 -5.92
CA ARG A 26 6.42 -7.88 -5.23
C ARG A 26 7.82 -7.67 -5.82
N GLY A 27 8.84 -8.08 -5.08
CA GLY A 27 10.22 -8.06 -5.56
C GLY A 27 10.44 -8.96 -6.78
N VAL A 28 11.35 -8.56 -7.67
CA VAL A 28 11.79 -9.39 -8.78
C VAL A 28 12.26 -10.75 -8.24
N ASP A 29 11.86 -11.84 -8.90
CA ASP A 29 12.16 -13.22 -8.49
C ASP A 29 11.74 -13.55 -7.05
N LYS A 30 10.66 -12.92 -6.58
CA LYS A 30 10.14 -13.06 -5.20
C LYS A 30 11.16 -12.66 -4.12
N ARG A 31 12.25 -11.93 -4.48
CA ARG A 31 13.27 -11.49 -3.52
C ARG A 31 12.71 -10.55 -2.47
N LYS A 32 13.37 -10.53 -1.32
CA LYS A 32 13.11 -9.54 -0.28
C LYS A 32 13.45 -8.14 -0.80
N VAL A 33 12.60 -7.18 -0.54
CA VAL A 33 12.72 -5.76 -0.87
C VAL A 33 12.80 -4.90 0.39
N PHE A 34 12.68 -5.51 1.56
CA PHE A 34 12.93 -4.94 2.88
C PHE A 34 13.85 -5.93 3.61
N LEU A 35 15.12 -5.55 3.82
CA LEU A 35 16.15 -6.42 4.42
C LEU A 35 16.33 -6.13 5.91
N ASP A 36 16.04 -4.91 6.34
CA ASP A 36 16.13 -4.46 7.73
C ASP A 36 15.00 -3.46 8.09
N GLY A 37 14.98 -3.02 9.35
CA GLY A 37 13.99 -2.07 9.86
C GLY A 37 14.08 -0.72 9.15
N ASP A 38 15.28 -0.26 8.80
CA ASP A 38 15.48 1.04 8.12
C ASP A 38 14.85 1.04 6.73
N ASP A 39 14.89 -0.09 6.03
CA ASP A 39 14.24 -0.25 4.73
C ASP A 39 12.73 -0.11 4.85
N LEU A 40 12.16 -0.75 5.86
CA LEU A 40 10.73 -0.72 6.15
C LEU A 40 10.29 0.68 6.55
N ASP A 41 11.00 1.30 7.49
CA ASP A 41 10.72 2.67 7.95
C ASP A 41 10.85 3.68 6.80
N ARG A 42 11.86 3.52 5.95
CA ARG A 42 12.02 4.34 4.75
C ARG A 42 10.87 4.17 3.76
N PHE A 43 10.37 2.95 3.59
CA PHE A 43 9.23 2.71 2.71
C PHE A 43 7.95 3.33 3.27
N LEU A 44 7.68 3.17 4.57
CA LEU A 44 6.54 3.80 5.26
C LEU A 44 6.62 5.33 5.20
N GLN A 45 7.81 5.90 5.44
CA GLN A 45 8.05 7.33 5.24
C GLN A 45 7.75 7.76 3.79
N SER A 46 8.16 6.94 2.82
CA SER A 46 7.92 7.20 1.40
C SER A 46 6.43 7.17 1.06
N MET A 47 5.65 6.28 1.70
CA MET A 47 4.19 6.24 1.53
C MET A 47 3.54 7.56 1.97
N ASP A 48 3.97 8.15 3.07
CA ASP A 48 3.44 9.44 3.54
C ASP A 48 3.96 10.62 2.68
N GLU A 49 5.27 10.70 2.49
CA GLU A 49 5.90 11.89 1.88
C GLU A 49 5.59 12.04 0.39
N PHE A 50 5.51 10.92 -0.36
CA PHE A 50 5.19 10.96 -1.79
C PHE A 50 3.68 11.08 -2.07
N ASN A 51 2.83 10.93 -1.05
CA ASN A 51 1.39 11.11 -1.15
C ASN A 51 1.02 12.60 -1.04
N SER A 52 1.57 13.41 -1.90
CA SER A 52 1.33 14.86 -1.95
C SER A 52 1.05 15.30 -3.38
N VAL A 53 0.08 16.19 -3.56
CA VAL A 53 -0.22 16.79 -4.88
C VAL A 53 1.01 17.51 -5.42
N ALA A 54 1.62 18.37 -4.62
CA ALA A 54 2.89 19.02 -4.97
C ALA A 54 4.05 18.00 -4.90
N PRO A 55 4.89 17.91 -5.93
CA PRO A 55 6.06 17.05 -5.87
C PRO A 55 7.07 17.57 -4.84
N ILE A 56 7.67 16.66 -4.07
CA ILE A 56 8.62 16.99 -3.00
C ILE A 56 10.10 16.87 -3.43
N GLY A 57 10.38 16.52 -4.69
CA GLY A 57 11.73 16.17 -5.13
C GLY A 57 12.20 14.87 -4.52
N SER A 58 13.10 14.92 -3.55
CA SER A 58 13.53 13.76 -2.77
C SER A 58 13.13 13.89 -1.29
N ILE A 59 12.98 12.76 -0.59
CA ILE A 59 12.72 12.76 0.85
C ILE A 59 13.86 13.44 1.61
N TYR A 60 15.11 13.28 1.14
CA TYR A 60 16.27 13.94 1.72
C TYR A 60 16.14 15.47 1.63
N GLU A 61 15.91 16.02 0.44
CA GLU A 61 15.69 17.47 0.24
C GLU A 61 14.48 17.98 1.04
N ASN A 62 13.39 17.22 1.07
CA ASN A 62 12.19 17.58 1.84
C ASN A 62 12.48 17.67 3.35
N SER A 63 13.34 16.82 3.90
CA SER A 63 13.75 16.87 5.31
C SER A 63 14.47 18.16 5.69
N PHE A 64 15.33 18.69 4.81
CA PHE A 64 15.97 19.99 4.99
C PHE A 64 14.98 21.15 4.90
N ASN A 65 14.06 21.09 3.94
CA ASN A 65 13.04 22.11 3.79
C ASN A 65 12.11 22.19 5.01
N LYS A 66 11.71 21.04 5.56
CA LYS A 66 10.92 20.96 6.80
C LYS A 66 11.67 21.56 8.00
N LYS A 67 12.95 21.23 8.18
CA LYS A 67 13.80 21.82 9.26
C LYS A 67 13.93 23.34 9.11
N ARG A 68 14.16 23.84 7.89
CA ARG A 68 14.32 25.28 7.62
C ARG A 68 13.04 26.08 7.88
N LEU A 69 11.87 25.47 7.66
CA LEU A 69 10.56 26.10 7.86
C LEU A 69 9.99 25.91 9.28
N GLY A 70 10.76 25.28 10.22
CA GLY A 70 10.33 25.07 11.59
C GLY A 70 9.13 24.14 11.76
N HIS A 71 8.81 23.35 10.76
CA HIS A 71 7.68 22.43 10.82
C HIS A 71 8.09 21.16 11.57
N SER A 72 7.58 21.02 12.79
CA SER A 72 7.60 19.77 13.55
C SER A 72 6.92 18.65 12.75
N MET A 73 7.45 17.43 12.85
CA MET A 73 7.02 16.24 12.10
C MET A 73 5.58 15.77 12.36
N SER A 74 4.78 16.53 13.08
CA SER A 74 3.41 16.16 13.38
C SER A 74 2.52 17.38 13.33
N LYS A 75 1.86 17.61 12.21
CA LYS A 75 0.50 18.15 12.20
C LYS A 75 -0.06 18.10 10.78
N SER A 76 -1.08 17.24 10.61
CA SER A 76 -2.19 17.41 9.69
C SER A 76 -1.83 18.06 8.35
N ARG A 77 -1.28 17.26 7.40
CA ARG A 77 -1.44 17.64 5.99
C ARG A 77 -2.93 17.73 5.72
N ASN A 78 -3.39 18.90 5.28
CA ASN A 78 -4.77 19.07 4.91
C ASN A 78 -5.17 17.95 3.93
N TYR A 79 -6.30 17.31 4.18
CA TYR A 79 -6.86 16.23 3.36
C TYR A 79 -6.95 16.61 1.87
N LYS A 80 -6.96 17.90 1.55
CA LYS A 80 -7.02 18.45 0.20
C LYS A 80 -5.74 18.30 -0.63
N ASP A 81 -4.60 17.97 -0.01
CA ASP A 81 -3.30 17.95 -0.67
C ASP A 81 -2.78 16.52 -0.96
N LYS A 82 -3.60 15.49 -0.75
CA LYS A 82 -3.24 14.09 -0.98
C LYS A 82 -3.60 13.60 -2.38
N LEU A 83 -2.77 12.72 -2.94
CA LEU A 83 -3.04 12.03 -4.21
C LEU A 83 -4.04 10.88 -4.01
N VAL A 84 -3.90 10.16 -2.89
CA VAL A 84 -4.72 9.00 -2.53
C VAL A 84 -5.02 8.99 -1.04
N ASN A 85 -6.12 8.36 -0.65
CA ASN A 85 -6.38 7.96 0.73
C ASN A 85 -6.03 6.48 0.89
N PHE A 86 -5.24 6.16 1.90
CA PHE A 86 -5.05 4.78 2.33
C PHE A 86 -6.25 4.36 3.16
N VAL A 87 -6.89 3.26 2.78
CA VAL A 87 -7.91 2.60 3.61
C VAL A 87 -7.21 1.59 4.53
N CYS A 88 -6.39 0.70 3.97
CA CYS A 88 -5.51 -0.18 4.73
C CYS A 88 -4.26 -0.53 3.90
N TYR A 89 -3.24 -1.04 4.59
CA TYR A 89 -2.00 -1.50 3.96
C TYR A 89 -1.38 -2.69 4.69
N CYS A 90 -0.58 -3.45 3.95
CA CYS A 90 0.39 -4.39 4.50
C CYS A 90 1.68 -4.35 3.68
N VAL A 91 2.81 -4.32 4.37
CA VAL A 91 4.16 -4.37 3.81
C VAL A 91 4.84 -5.59 4.41
N ASN A 92 5.16 -6.56 3.57
CA ASN A 92 5.83 -7.81 3.91
C ASN A 92 7.24 -7.85 3.30
N PRO A 93 8.14 -8.71 3.74
CA PRO A 93 9.55 -8.70 3.34
C PRO A 93 9.79 -8.62 1.83
N ASN A 94 8.91 -9.19 1.00
CA ASN A 94 9.09 -9.27 -0.45
C ASN A 94 7.93 -8.71 -1.28
N HIS A 95 6.87 -8.20 -0.65
CA HIS A 95 5.70 -7.66 -1.35
C HIS A 95 4.92 -6.67 -0.47
N TYR A 96 4.03 -5.91 -1.10
CA TYR A 96 3.09 -5.04 -0.38
C TYR A 96 1.69 -5.11 -1.00
N HIS A 97 0.70 -4.81 -0.19
CA HIS A 97 -0.69 -4.64 -0.55
C HIS A 97 -1.24 -3.34 0.02
N PHE A 98 -1.94 -2.58 -0.80
CA PHE A 98 -2.63 -1.34 -0.42
C PHE A 98 -4.07 -1.40 -0.87
N LEU A 99 -4.98 -0.93 -0.05
CA LEU A 99 -6.33 -0.55 -0.45
C LEU A 99 -6.36 0.97 -0.47
N LEU A 100 -6.48 1.54 -1.67
CA LEU A 100 -6.41 2.99 -1.92
C LEU A 100 -7.71 3.50 -2.51
N GLU A 101 -8.13 4.69 -2.07
CA GLU A 101 -9.10 5.53 -2.73
C GLU A 101 -8.36 6.57 -3.57
N GLN A 102 -8.75 6.77 -4.84
CA GLN A 102 -8.22 7.86 -5.65
C GLN A 102 -8.87 9.19 -5.26
N VAL A 103 -8.05 10.18 -4.87
CA VAL A 103 -8.55 11.50 -4.44
C VAL A 103 -8.63 12.48 -5.60
N ILE A 104 -7.63 12.47 -6.48
CA ILE A 104 -7.53 13.37 -7.64
C ILE A 104 -7.19 12.58 -8.91
N ASP A 105 -7.40 13.20 -10.06
CA ASP A 105 -7.09 12.62 -11.36
C ASP A 105 -5.63 12.16 -11.46
N ASN A 106 -5.45 10.91 -11.87
CA ASN A 106 -4.15 10.21 -11.93
C ASN A 106 -3.42 10.14 -10.58
N GLY A 107 -4.15 10.23 -9.46
CA GLY A 107 -3.58 10.23 -8.11
C GLY A 107 -2.82 8.95 -7.81
N ILE A 108 -3.42 7.78 -8.08
CA ILE A 108 -2.80 6.47 -7.88
C ILE A 108 -1.55 6.31 -8.76
N GLU A 109 -1.62 6.69 -10.04
CA GLU A 109 -0.47 6.60 -10.92
C GLU A 109 0.71 7.45 -10.44
N LYS A 110 0.45 8.73 -10.12
CA LYS A 110 1.47 9.66 -9.64
C LYS A 110 2.10 9.17 -8.35
N PHE A 111 1.25 8.72 -7.40
CA PHE A 111 1.70 8.19 -6.13
C PHE A 111 2.58 6.95 -6.31
N MET A 112 2.10 5.94 -7.04
CA MET A 112 2.82 4.69 -7.23
C MET A 112 4.11 4.83 -8.03
N GLN A 113 4.15 5.77 -8.99
CA GLN A 113 5.37 6.10 -9.73
C GLN A 113 6.44 6.69 -8.79
N ARG A 114 6.04 7.65 -7.94
CA ARG A 114 6.95 8.29 -6.98
C ARG A 114 7.46 7.30 -5.96
N LEU A 115 6.55 6.50 -5.37
CA LEU A 115 6.89 5.48 -4.37
C LEU A 115 7.84 4.44 -4.96
N GLY A 116 7.49 3.85 -6.11
CA GLY A 116 8.30 2.81 -6.74
C GLY A 116 9.68 3.30 -7.16
N ASN A 117 9.77 4.45 -7.82
CA ASN A 117 11.04 5.01 -8.26
C ASN A 117 11.89 5.49 -7.08
N GLY A 118 11.28 6.21 -6.14
CA GLY A 118 11.98 6.77 -4.98
C GLY A 118 12.57 5.68 -4.08
N TYR A 119 11.77 4.66 -3.76
CA TYR A 119 12.23 3.55 -2.95
C TYR A 119 13.26 2.67 -3.67
N THR A 120 13.06 2.36 -4.95
CA THR A 120 14.04 1.59 -5.75
C THR A 120 15.39 2.31 -5.79
N LYS A 121 15.41 3.63 -5.97
CA LYS A 121 16.66 4.42 -5.95
C LYS A 121 17.34 4.35 -4.59
N PHE A 122 16.58 4.51 -3.49
CA PHE A 122 17.10 4.39 -2.13
C PHE A 122 17.72 3.00 -1.90
N PHE A 123 16.97 1.93 -2.18
CA PHE A 123 17.40 0.55 -1.97
C PHE A 123 18.65 0.22 -2.80
N ASN A 124 18.66 0.60 -4.07
CA ASN A 124 19.81 0.36 -4.95
C ASN A 124 21.06 1.10 -4.47
N ASN A 125 20.92 2.33 -3.99
CA ASN A 125 22.06 3.09 -3.42
C ASN A 125 22.56 2.46 -2.12
N LYS A 126 21.67 2.06 -1.21
CA LYS A 126 22.02 1.46 0.09
C LYS A 126 22.79 0.15 -0.09
N TYR A 127 22.35 -0.67 -1.05
CA TYR A 127 22.89 -2.03 -1.26
C TYR A 127 23.81 -2.15 -2.48
N LEU A 128 24.30 -1.02 -3.01
CA LEU A 128 25.24 -0.95 -4.15
C LEU A 128 24.80 -1.83 -5.34
N ARG A 129 23.52 -1.78 -5.67
CA ARG A 129 22.94 -2.56 -6.76
C ARG A 129 22.32 -1.67 -7.84
N SER A 130 22.00 -2.25 -8.99
CA SER A 130 21.32 -1.59 -10.11
C SER A 130 20.13 -2.41 -10.60
N GLY A 131 19.32 -1.81 -11.46
CA GLY A 131 18.18 -2.45 -12.09
C GLY A 131 16.90 -2.42 -11.27
N ALA A 132 15.87 -3.14 -11.74
CA ALA A 132 14.55 -3.17 -11.14
C ALA A 132 14.58 -3.85 -9.77
N LEU A 133 13.83 -3.27 -8.83
CA LEU A 133 13.60 -3.87 -7.51
C LEU A 133 12.30 -4.66 -7.48
N PHE A 134 11.24 -4.10 -8.06
CA PHE A 134 9.92 -4.71 -8.13
C PHE A 134 9.69 -5.42 -9.48
N GLN A 135 8.81 -6.42 -9.48
CA GLN A 135 8.47 -7.22 -10.66
C GLN A 135 7.57 -6.42 -11.62
N GLY A 136 8.19 -5.55 -12.41
CA GLY A 136 7.46 -4.70 -13.35
C GLY A 136 6.59 -3.64 -12.66
N ARG A 137 5.53 -3.22 -13.35
CA ARG A 137 4.56 -2.25 -12.83
C ARG A 137 3.70 -2.91 -11.75
N TYR A 138 3.25 -2.11 -10.77
CA TYR A 138 2.28 -2.59 -9.79
C TYR A 138 0.99 -3.07 -10.46
N LYS A 139 0.35 -4.05 -9.85
CA LYS A 139 -0.96 -4.56 -10.26
C LYS A 139 -2.07 -3.79 -9.56
N SER A 140 -3.23 -3.72 -10.19
CA SER A 140 -4.41 -3.05 -9.64
C SER A 140 -5.67 -3.84 -9.96
N VAL A 141 -6.57 -3.93 -8.98
CA VAL A 141 -7.91 -4.48 -9.11
C VAL A 141 -8.91 -3.44 -8.61
N HIS A 142 -9.92 -3.11 -9.38
CA HIS A 142 -11.02 -2.24 -8.95
C HIS A 142 -11.90 -2.99 -7.95
N ILE A 143 -12.36 -2.30 -6.92
CA ILE A 143 -13.26 -2.85 -5.90
C ILE A 143 -14.68 -2.39 -6.24
N ASP A 144 -15.47 -3.33 -6.73
CA ASP A 144 -16.80 -3.09 -7.29
C ASP A 144 -17.95 -3.50 -6.34
N SER A 145 -17.64 -4.10 -5.19
CA SER A 145 -18.64 -4.50 -4.21
C SER A 145 -18.19 -4.26 -2.78
N ASN A 146 -19.16 -3.98 -1.92
CA ASN A 146 -18.90 -3.76 -0.49
C ASN A 146 -18.43 -5.03 0.22
N GLU A 147 -18.96 -6.19 -0.15
CA GLU A 147 -18.53 -7.47 0.40
C GLU A 147 -17.04 -7.71 0.09
N TYR A 148 -16.64 -7.48 -1.17
CA TYR A 148 -15.23 -7.60 -1.55
C TYR A 148 -14.36 -6.59 -0.81
N LEU A 149 -14.82 -5.35 -0.62
CA LEU A 149 -14.12 -4.31 0.14
C LEU A 149 -13.83 -4.77 1.58
N LEU A 150 -14.82 -5.31 2.28
CA LEU A 150 -14.68 -5.79 3.66
C LEU A 150 -13.71 -6.96 3.77
N HIS A 151 -13.89 -8.01 2.96
CA HIS A 151 -12.99 -9.17 2.97
C HIS A 151 -11.56 -8.82 2.54
N LEU A 152 -11.40 -7.91 1.57
CA LEU A 152 -10.09 -7.43 1.17
C LEU A 152 -9.40 -6.63 2.28
N SER A 153 -10.16 -5.85 3.07
CA SER A 153 -9.59 -5.14 4.22
C SER A 153 -9.00 -6.11 5.26
N VAL A 154 -9.66 -7.24 5.50
CA VAL A 154 -9.15 -8.31 6.36
C VAL A 154 -7.91 -8.97 5.76
N TYR A 155 -8.00 -9.35 4.48
CA TYR A 155 -6.87 -9.95 3.77
C TYR A 155 -5.61 -9.08 3.82
N ILE A 156 -5.75 -7.77 3.64
CA ILE A 156 -4.62 -6.84 3.68
C ILE A 156 -4.13 -6.64 5.11
N ASN A 157 -5.01 -6.36 6.06
CA ASN A 157 -4.64 -6.09 7.45
C ASN A 157 -3.96 -7.27 8.14
N LEU A 158 -4.34 -8.51 7.79
CA LEU A 158 -3.81 -9.75 8.35
C LEU A 158 -2.96 -10.54 7.34
N ASN A 159 -2.41 -9.88 6.33
CA ASN A 159 -1.68 -10.54 5.24
C ASN A 159 -0.42 -11.26 5.72
N ASP A 160 0.25 -10.78 6.75
CA ASP A 160 1.35 -11.44 7.42
C ASP A 160 0.93 -12.81 8.00
N LYS A 161 -0.25 -12.90 8.62
CA LYS A 161 -0.83 -14.15 9.12
C LYS A 161 -1.24 -15.09 7.98
N VAL A 162 -1.88 -14.55 6.93
CA VAL A 162 -2.27 -15.31 5.73
C VAL A 162 -1.05 -15.96 5.06
N HIS A 163 0.11 -15.33 5.13
CA HIS A 163 1.36 -15.84 4.55
C HIS A 163 2.25 -16.55 5.56
N GLN A 164 1.80 -16.70 6.82
CA GLN A 164 2.57 -17.32 7.91
C GLN A 164 3.96 -16.70 8.07
N LEU A 165 4.08 -15.41 7.79
CA LEU A 165 5.32 -14.65 7.92
C LEU A 165 5.50 -14.26 9.38
N GLY A 166 6.66 -14.55 9.95
CA GLY A 166 6.98 -14.07 11.30
C GLY A 166 6.90 -12.54 11.38
N HIS A 167 6.45 -12.01 12.53
CA HIS A 167 6.12 -10.59 12.72
C HIS A 167 7.30 -9.60 12.60
N SER A 168 8.55 -10.05 12.53
CA SER A 168 9.72 -9.18 12.69
C SER A 168 9.95 -8.17 11.54
N MET A 169 9.45 -8.46 10.33
CA MET A 169 9.70 -7.65 9.12
C MET A 169 8.43 -7.33 8.34
N SER A 170 7.26 -7.46 8.98
CA SER A 170 5.98 -7.10 8.40
C SER A 170 5.36 -5.93 9.15
N LYS A 171 4.71 -5.01 8.44
CA LYS A 171 3.93 -3.90 9.00
C LYS A 171 2.60 -3.81 8.29
N SER A 172 1.53 -3.71 9.04
CA SER A 172 0.19 -3.49 8.50
C SER A 172 -0.56 -2.43 9.28
N SER A 173 -1.65 -1.97 8.70
CA SER A 173 -2.58 -1.05 9.37
C SER A 173 -3.45 -1.73 10.44
N TRP A 174 -3.28 -3.02 10.72
CA TRP A 174 -4.07 -3.75 11.72
C TRP A 174 -4.09 -3.06 13.09
N GLY A 175 -2.91 -2.64 13.58
CA GLY A 175 -2.80 -1.90 14.83
C GLY A 175 -3.64 -0.62 14.85
N GLU A 176 -3.62 0.15 13.77
CA GLU A 176 -4.44 1.37 13.62
C GLU A 176 -5.95 1.07 13.67
N TYR A 177 -6.38 -0.12 13.20
CA TYR A 177 -7.78 -0.53 13.20
C TYR A 177 -8.29 -0.91 14.58
N ILE A 178 -7.47 -1.58 15.41
CA ILE A 178 -7.91 -2.16 16.68
C ILE A 178 -7.54 -1.32 17.90
N SER A 179 -6.47 -0.50 17.85
CA SER A 179 -6.00 0.27 19.02
C SER A 179 -6.88 1.48 19.34
N GLY A 180 -7.73 1.91 18.42
CA GLY A 180 -8.52 3.14 18.59
C GLY A 180 -7.69 4.43 18.55
N ASP A 181 -6.39 4.34 18.28
CA ASP A 181 -5.50 5.49 18.18
C ASP A 181 -5.91 6.39 17.02
N ASP A 182 -6.09 7.68 17.31
CA ASP A 182 -6.40 8.72 16.34
C ASP A 182 -5.22 9.14 15.45
N TYR A 183 -4.05 8.49 15.60
CA TYR A 183 -2.91 8.75 14.72
C TYR A 183 -3.12 8.02 13.39
N LEU A 184 -3.84 8.69 12.49
CA LEU A 184 -4.45 8.06 11.35
C LEU A 184 -3.61 8.28 10.08
N PHE A 185 -2.81 7.28 9.72
CA PHE A 185 -2.32 7.16 8.35
C PHE A 185 -3.47 6.72 7.41
N CYS A 186 -4.34 5.82 7.88
CA CYS A 186 -5.46 5.24 7.14
C CYS A 186 -6.80 5.94 7.41
N ASN A 187 -7.57 6.20 6.35
CA ASN A 187 -8.98 6.55 6.43
C ASN A 187 -9.82 5.28 6.58
N LYS A 188 -10.07 4.89 7.83
CA LYS A 188 -10.75 3.63 8.17
C LYS A 188 -12.27 3.69 8.08
N SER A 189 -12.84 4.89 7.91
CA SER A 189 -14.28 5.15 8.08
C SER A 189 -15.15 4.30 7.14
N ILE A 190 -14.73 4.10 5.89
CA ILE A 190 -15.48 3.30 4.92
C ILE A 190 -15.64 1.83 5.35
N ILE A 191 -14.73 1.33 6.18
CA ILE A 191 -14.78 -0.02 6.75
C ILE A 191 -15.46 0.00 8.11
N LEU A 192 -14.93 0.77 9.07
CA LEU A 192 -15.34 0.69 10.47
C LEU A 192 -16.75 1.19 10.72
N ASN A 193 -17.27 2.15 9.93
CA ASN A 193 -18.66 2.62 10.05
C ASN A 193 -19.71 1.56 9.67
N GLN A 194 -19.31 0.42 9.14
CA GLN A 194 -20.19 -0.71 8.84
C GLN A 194 -20.36 -1.68 10.02
N PHE A 195 -19.64 -1.42 11.11
CA PHE A 195 -19.70 -2.21 12.35
C PHE A 195 -20.17 -1.32 13.49
N ASN A 196 -20.83 -1.91 14.50
CA ASN A 196 -21.30 -1.12 15.65
C ASN A 196 -20.12 -0.58 16.47
N ASN A 197 -18.99 -1.30 16.47
CA ASN A 197 -17.77 -0.92 17.17
C ASN A 197 -16.55 -1.65 16.57
N VAL A 198 -15.35 -1.26 16.99
CA VAL A 198 -14.09 -1.86 16.52
C VAL A 198 -13.99 -3.36 16.85
N LYS A 199 -14.55 -3.80 17.97
CA LYS A 199 -14.53 -5.20 18.38
C LYS A 199 -15.33 -6.10 17.44
N ASP A 200 -16.44 -5.59 16.91
CA ASP A 200 -17.25 -6.33 15.92
C ASP A 200 -16.45 -6.52 14.61
N TYR A 201 -15.69 -5.52 14.19
CA TYR A 201 -14.76 -5.67 13.06
C TYR A 201 -13.65 -6.69 13.36
N GLU A 202 -13.09 -6.67 14.57
CA GLU A 202 -12.06 -7.62 14.98
C GLU A 202 -12.59 -9.07 14.96
N VAL A 203 -13.81 -9.30 15.45
CA VAL A 203 -14.48 -10.61 15.39
C VAL A 203 -14.72 -11.04 13.94
N PHE A 204 -15.24 -10.12 13.10
CA PHE A 204 -15.42 -10.37 11.67
C PHE A 204 -14.10 -10.75 10.99
N ALA A 205 -13.02 -10.02 11.28
CA ALA A 205 -11.72 -10.26 10.69
C ALA A 205 -11.14 -11.61 11.09
N ASN A 206 -11.23 -11.98 12.37
CA ASN A 206 -10.74 -13.26 12.85
C ASN A 206 -11.55 -14.44 12.28
N ASN A 207 -12.87 -14.30 12.14
CA ASN A 207 -13.72 -15.33 11.52
C ASN A 207 -13.46 -15.49 10.02
N SER A 208 -13.04 -14.41 9.34
CA SER A 208 -12.74 -14.42 7.91
C SER A 208 -11.34 -14.94 7.59
N LEU A 209 -10.43 -14.97 8.56
CA LEU A 209 -9.02 -15.30 8.34
C LEU A 209 -8.83 -16.73 7.86
N GLU A 210 -9.43 -17.71 8.54
CA GLU A 210 -9.28 -19.13 8.23
C GLU A 210 -9.79 -19.47 6.81
N PRO A 211 -11.00 -19.06 6.39
CA PRO A 211 -11.43 -19.22 4.99
C PRO A 211 -10.50 -18.60 3.95
N ILE A 212 -9.89 -17.44 4.26
CA ILE A 212 -8.92 -16.77 3.38
C ILE A 212 -7.66 -17.62 3.24
N ILE A 213 -7.13 -18.16 4.34
CA ILE A 213 -5.95 -19.02 4.33
C ILE A 213 -6.21 -20.28 3.50
N GLN A 214 -7.31 -20.98 3.77
CA GLN A 214 -7.69 -22.21 3.07
C GLN A 214 -7.85 -22.00 1.57
N LYS A 215 -8.53 -20.93 1.17
CA LYS A 215 -8.68 -20.57 -0.26
C LYS A 215 -7.33 -20.38 -0.94
N LYS A 216 -6.42 -19.67 -0.28
CA LYS A 216 -5.08 -19.42 -0.80
C LYS A 216 -4.23 -20.70 -0.90
N GLU A 217 -4.30 -21.59 0.09
CA GLU A 217 -3.61 -22.89 0.04
C GLU A 217 -4.11 -23.71 -1.14
N MET A 218 -5.44 -23.75 -1.37
CA MET A 218 -6.03 -24.42 -2.53
C MET A 218 -5.56 -23.80 -3.86
N GLU A 219 -5.50 -22.48 -3.97
CA GLU A 219 -4.99 -21.81 -5.17
C GLU A 219 -3.51 -22.15 -5.45
N ASN A 220 -2.68 -22.23 -4.42
CA ASN A 220 -1.28 -22.65 -4.55
C ASN A 220 -1.16 -24.12 -4.99
N PHE A 221 -1.97 -25.00 -4.44
CA PHE A 221 -1.98 -26.43 -4.80
C PHE A 221 -2.42 -26.70 -6.26
N LEU A 222 -3.31 -25.86 -6.81
CA LEU A 222 -3.78 -25.97 -8.20
C LEU A 222 -2.79 -25.41 -9.24
N LEU A 223 -1.73 -24.71 -8.78
CA LEU A 223 -0.71 -24.10 -9.64
C LEU A 223 0.62 -24.90 -9.67
N GLU A 224 0.69 -26.00 -8.89
CA GLU A 224 1.77 -27.00 -8.94
C GLU A 224 1.39 -28.17 -9.89
#